data_9150280bf197a270c810b2409435f6f4
#
_entry.id   9150280bf197a270c810b2409435f6f4
#
_cell.length_a   1.000
_cell.length_b   1.000
_cell.length_c   1.000
_cell.angle_alpha   90.00
_cell.angle_beta   90.00
_cell.angle_gamma   90.00
#
_symmetry.space_group_name_H-M   'P 1'
#
loop_
_entity.id
_entity.type
_entity.pdbx_description
1 polymer ?
#
loop_
_entity_poly.entity_id
_entity_poly.type
_entity_poly.pdbx_seq_one_letter_code
_entity_poly.pdbx_strand_id
1 'polypeptide(L)'
;MSKANDILIRGNDYEFTLEMAGTYEDTPIRYEPGVLEEIYAKVLNNQPFQACEFSLSNFTMMRDRGADWLAAIPVFANRDFRHSIIWVRKDSPLDSAAQLKGKRVGVRDYTMTAAVWLRGTLLDEYDTDWRDINWFANAEQRFPALEGAPLELVDGDPEEMLLAGELDAFISPR
;
A
#
# COMPACT_ATOMS: atom_id res chain seq x y z
N MET A 1 19.54 25.90 10.87
CA MET A 1 19.05 26.85 9.85
C MET A 1 19.09 26.11 8.53
N SER A 2 17.94 25.77 7.93
CA SER A 2 17.88 25.17 6.59
C SER A 2 18.52 26.13 5.60
N LYS A 3 19.52 25.66 4.84
CA LYS A 3 20.06 26.42 3.72
C LYS A 3 19.00 26.41 2.62
N ALA A 4 18.79 27.52 1.94
CA ALA A 4 17.73 27.70 0.93
C ALA A 4 17.74 26.71 -0.24
N ASN A 5 18.67 25.76 -0.27
CA ASN A 5 18.87 24.75 -1.32
C ASN A 5 18.85 23.29 -0.80
N ASP A 6 18.43 23.06 0.45
CA ASP A 6 18.39 21.70 0.95
C ASP A 6 17.25 20.90 0.30
N ILE A 7 17.56 19.70 -0.19
CA ILE A 7 16.58 18.75 -0.70
C ILE A 7 16.02 17.97 0.48
N LEU A 8 14.74 18.21 0.78
CA LEU A 8 14.03 17.47 1.80
C LEU A 8 13.51 16.15 1.23
N ILE A 9 13.96 15.04 1.80
CA ILE A 9 13.46 13.68 1.51
C ILE A 9 12.58 13.23 2.67
N ARG A 10 11.37 12.77 2.38
CA ARG A 10 10.43 12.22 3.35
C ARG A 10 10.19 10.74 3.10
N GLY A 11 10.17 9.94 4.14
CA GLY A 11 9.90 8.51 4.08
C GLY A 11 9.64 7.94 5.46
N ASN A 12 9.52 6.62 5.57
CA ASN A 12 9.31 5.96 6.84
C ASN A 12 10.61 5.86 7.65
N ASP A 13 10.43 5.55 8.91
CA ASP A 13 11.48 5.31 9.89
C ASP A 13 11.91 3.83 9.81
N TYR A 14 12.75 3.51 8.82
CA TYR A 14 13.35 2.18 8.69
C TYR A 14 14.70 2.14 9.44
N GLU A 15 15.11 0.96 9.90
CA GLU A 15 16.39 0.77 10.59
C GLU A 15 17.57 1.41 9.80
N PHE A 16 17.61 1.21 8.48
CA PHE A 16 18.64 1.78 7.62
C PHE A 16 18.46 3.28 7.33
N THR A 17 17.26 3.85 7.53
CA THR A 17 17.01 5.29 7.36
C THR A 17 17.22 6.08 8.64
N LEU A 18 17.24 5.44 9.79
CA LEU A 18 17.53 6.08 11.08
C LEU A 18 18.93 6.71 11.07
N GLU A 19 19.93 6.02 10.50
CA GLU A 19 21.27 6.56 10.33
C GLU A 19 21.32 7.74 9.34
N MET A 20 20.29 7.87 8.49
CA MET A 20 20.14 8.94 7.52
C MET A 20 19.30 10.11 8.05
N ALA A 21 18.67 9.96 9.22
CA ALA A 21 17.86 11.05 9.80
C ALA A 21 18.77 12.23 10.15
N GLY A 22 18.43 13.40 9.62
CA GLY A 22 19.20 14.62 9.82
C GLY A 22 19.77 15.19 8.52
N THR A 23 20.79 15.99 8.68
CA THR A 23 21.51 16.65 7.58
C THR A 23 22.85 16.00 7.39
N TYR A 24 23.16 15.56 6.17
CA TYR A 24 24.49 15.09 5.84
C TYR A 24 25.47 16.28 5.74
N GLU A 25 26.55 16.20 6.48
CA GLU A 25 27.65 17.16 6.34
C GLU A 25 28.10 17.15 4.88
N ASP A 26 28.27 18.34 4.29
CA ASP A 26 28.72 18.53 2.90
C ASP A 26 27.72 18.16 1.79
N THR A 27 26.46 17.82 2.09
CA THR A 27 25.44 17.60 1.08
C THR A 27 24.21 18.50 1.31
N PRO A 28 23.49 18.89 0.24
CA PRO A 28 22.23 19.62 0.37
C PRO A 28 21.05 18.65 0.59
N ILE A 29 21.26 17.53 1.28
CA ILE A 29 20.24 16.51 1.50
C ILE A 29 19.89 16.45 2.98
N ARG A 30 18.59 16.43 3.27
CA ARG A 30 18.04 16.21 4.59
C ARG A 30 16.96 15.16 4.53
N TYR A 31 17.08 14.11 5.32
CA TYR A 31 16.05 13.09 5.49
C TYR A 31 15.25 13.36 6.76
N GLU A 32 13.93 13.42 6.63
CA GLU A 32 13.00 13.51 7.76
C GLU A 32 12.02 12.34 7.72
N PRO A 33 12.13 11.38 8.64
CA PRO A 33 11.14 10.30 8.75
C PRO A 33 9.77 10.85 9.14
N GLY A 34 8.72 10.10 8.78
CA GLY A 34 7.34 10.46 9.08
C GLY A 34 6.36 9.34 8.76
N VAL A 35 5.12 9.57 9.11
CA VAL A 35 4.02 8.63 8.86
C VAL A 35 3.72 8.57 7.37
N LEU A 36 3.79 7.38 6.78
CA LEU A 36 3.62 7.19 5.33
C LEU A 36 2.26 7.65 4.83
N GLU A 37 1.20 7.43 5.59
CA GLU A 37 -0.15 7.85 5.24
C GLU A 37 -0.24 9.36 5.04
N GLU A 38 0.41 10.13 5.92
CA GLU A 38 0.47 11.60 5.82
C GLU A 38 1.31 12.05 4.62
N ILE A 39 2.44 11.36 4.38
CA ILE A 39 3.31 11.64 3.23
C ILE A 39 2.54 11.37 1.93
N TYR A 40 1.87 10.23 1.83
CA TYR A 40 1.10 9.85 0.65
C TYR A 40 -0.09 10.80 0.43
N ALA A 41 -0.81 11.17 1.49
CA ALA A 41 -1.91 12.13 1.40
C ALA A 41 -1.49 13.46 0.79
N LYS A 42 -0.32 13.99 1.16
CA LYS A 42 0.20 15.23 0.57
C LYS A 42 0.49 15.08 -0.93
N VAL A 43 1.13 13.98 -1.33
CA VAL A 43 1.41 13.71 -2.75
C VAL A 43 0.11 13.58 -3.54
N LEU A 44 -0.86 12.82 -3.03
CA LEU A 44 -2.18 12.63 -3.66
C LEU A 44 -2.96 13.94 -3.80
N ASN A 45 -2.76 14.88 -2.88
CA ASN A 45 -3.38 16.21 -2.92
C ASN A 45 -2.54 17.27 -3.68
N ASN A 46 -1.60 16.85 -4.52
CA ASN A 46 -0.71 17.73 -5.29
C ASN A 46 0.10 18.72 -4.40
N GLN A 47 0.50 18.25 -3.23
CA GLN A 47 1.38 18.97 -2.30
C GLN A 47 2.69 18.21 -2.12
N PRO A 48 3.50 18.02 -3.19
CA PRO A 48 4.63 17.11 -3.14
C PRO A 48 5.78 17.68 -2.31
N PHE A 49 6.61 16.77 -1.85
CA PHE A 49 7.97 17.05 -1.38
C PHE A 49 8.94 17.09 -2.57
N GLN A 50 10.16 17.60 -2.38
CA GLN A 50 11.20 17.51 -3.41
C GLN A 50 11.53 16.04 -3.72
N ALA A 51 11.56 15.18 -2.69
CA ALA A 51 11.61 13.73 -2.83
C ALA A 51 10.90 13.06 -1.65
N CYS A 52 10.27 11.91 -1.91
CA CYS A 52 9.66 11.13 -0.84
C CYS A 52 9.48 9.67 -1.23
N GLU A 53 9.35 8.82 -0.23
CA GLU A 53 8.80 7.49 -0.42
C GLU A 53 7.33 7.59 -0.83
N PHE A 54 6.93 6.80 -1.82
CA PHE A 54 5.55 6.79 -2.29
C PHE A 54 5.11 5.38 -2.71
N SER A 55 3.81 5.12 -2.64
CA SER A 55 3.22 3.86 -3.07
C SER A 55 3.40 3.65 -4.57
N LEU A 56 4.01 2.54 -4.97
CA LEU A 56 4.26 2.23 -6.39
C LEU A 56 2.96 2.15 -7.20
N SER A 57 1.92 1.50 -6.68
CA SER A 57 0.64 1.43 -7.37
C SER A 57 -0.02 2.80 -7.50
N ASN A 58 0.00 3.61 -6.43
CA ASN A 58 -0.54 4.97 -6.50
C ASN A 58 0.26 5.86 -7.45
N PHE A 59 1.60 5.73 -7.47
CA PHE A 59 2.43 6.40 -8.48
C PHE A 59 1.98 6.06 -9.91
N THR A 60 1.83 4.78 -10.20
CA THR A 60 1.39 4.31 -11.52
C THR A 60 0.02 4.88 -11.89
N MET A 61 -0.93 4.85 -10.95
CA MET A 61 -2.28 5.39 -11.17
C MET A 61 -2.30 6.91 -11.36
N MET A 62 -1.44 7.64 -10.64
CA MET A 62 -1.29 9.10 -10.84
C MET A 62 -0.69 9.41 -12.21
N ARG A 63 0.34 8.68 -12.62
CA ARG A 63 0.96 8.85 -13.95
C ARG A 63 -0.02 8.57 -15.07
N ASP A 64 -0.81 7.51 -14.97
CA ASP A 64 -1.87 7.18 -15.93
C ASP A 64 -2.93 8.29 -16.03
N ARG A 65 -3.17 9.02 -14.94
CA ARG A 65 -4.09 10.16 -14.88
C ARG A 65 -3.45 11.52 -15.22
N GLY A 66 -2.23 11.52 -15.76
CA GLY A 66 -1.57 12.72 -16.27
C GLY A 66 -0.76 13.53 -15.23
N ALA A 67 -0.38 12.93 -14.10
CA ALA A 67 0.51 13.57 -13.13
C ALA A 67 1.97 13.61 -13.65
N ASP A 68 2.23 14.41 -14.67
CA ASP A 68 3.54 14.50 -15.35
C ASP A 68 4.66 15.07 -14.48
N TRP A 69 4.32 15.80 -13.44
CA TRP A 69 5.25 16.36 -12.46
C TRP A 69 5.88 15.31 -11.54
N LEU A 70 5.31 14.09 -11.46
CA LEU A 70 5.77 13.02 -10.58
C LEU A 70 6.72 12.09 -11.33
N ALA A 71 7.95 11.94 -10.84
CA ALA A 71 8.96 11.05 -11.40
C ALA A 71 9.42 10.02 -10.34
N ALA A 72 9.60 8.77 -10.76
CA ALA A 72 10.19 7.75 -9.91
C ALA A 72 11.70 7.65 -10.17
N ILE A 73 12.47 7.44 -9.09
CA ILE A 73 13.88 7.08 -9.14
C ILE A 73 14.03 5.61 -8.73
N PRO A 74 15.06 4.89 -9.15
CA PRO A 74 15.22 3.45 -8.88
C PRO A 74 15.71 3.17 -7.45
N VAL A 75 15.08 3.79 -6.47
CA VAL A 75 15.30 3.57 -5.04
C VAL A 75 14.06 2.96 -4.43
N PHE A 76 14.19 1.75 -3.89
CA PHE A 76 13.11 1.00 -3.28
C PHE A 76 13.34 0.96 -1.77
N ALA A 77 12.78 1.91 -1.07
CA ALA A 77 12.95 2.06 0.37
C ALA A 77 12.33 0.91 1.16
N ASN A 78 11.21 0.37 0.69
CA ASN A 78 10.57 -0.79 1.30
C ASN A 78 10.49 -1.95 0.30
N ARG A 79 11.02 -3.12 0.69
CA ARG A 79 10.92 -4.38 -0.05
C ARG A 79 10.46 -5.47 0.90
N ASP A 80 9.35 -6.09 0.58
CA ASP A 80 8.78 -7.13 1.42
C ASP A 80 8.11 -8.22 0.57
N PHE A 81 8.15 -9.47 1.06
CA PHE A 81 7.44 -10.58 0.45
C PHE A 81 5.95 -10.49 0.77
N ARG A 82 5.11 -10.54 -0.26
CA ARG A 82 3.65 -10.37 -0.10
C ARG A 82 2.89 -11.65 0.22
N HIS A 83 3.56 -12.79 0.30
CA HIS A 83 2.95 -14.07 0.66
C HIS A 83 2.48 -14.13 2.13
N SER A 84 3.10 -13.36 3.02
CA SER A 84 2.81 -13.36 4.46
C SER A 84 1.78 -12.31 4.90
N ILE A 85 1.07 -11.66 3.96
CA ILE A 85 0.14 -10.57 4.28
C ILE A 85 -1.33 -11.00 4.31
N ILE A 86 -1.62 -12.31 4.10
CA ILE A 86 -2.97 -12.86 4.20
C ILE A 86 -3.20 -13.32 5.65
N TRP A 87 -4.14 -12.70 6.30
CA TRP A 87 -4.52 -12.99 7.67
C TRP A 87 -5.84 -13.72 7.71
N VAL A 88 -5.90 -14.76 8.51
CA VAL A 88 -7.12 -15.53 8.80
C VAL A 88 -7.29 -15.68 10.29
N ARG A 89 -8.50 -15.94 10.77
CA ARG A 89 -8.71 -16.28 12.17
C ARG A 89 -8.03 -17.62 12.50
N LYS A 90 -7.64 -17.80 13.75
CA LYS A 90 -6.97 -19.02 14.26
C LYS A 90 -7.80 -20.29 14.04
N ASP A 91 -9.11 -20.16 14.07
CA ASP A 91 -10.08 -21.25 13.88
C ASP A 91 -10.54 -21.41 12.42
N SER A 92 -9.93 -20.67 11.49
CA SER A 92 -10.25 -20.74 10.07
C SER A 92 -9.85 -22.09 9.49
N PRO A 93 -10.66 -22.67 8.60
CA PRO A 93 -10.29 -23.88 7.86
C PRO A 93 -9.37 -23.58 6.66
N LEU A 94 -9.07 -22.28 6.39
CA LEU A 94 -8.20 -21.87 5.29
C LEU A 94 -6.73 -22.09 5.66
N ASP A 95 -6.02 -22.90 4.88
CA ASP A 95 -4.60 -23.22 5.05
C ASP A 95 -3.75 -22.88 3.81
N SER A 96 -4.38 -22.44 2.73
CA SER A 96 -3.74 -22.06 1.48
C SER A 96 -4.42 -20.84 0.83
N ALA A 97 -3.62 -20.02 0.17
CA ALA A 97 -4.11 -18.90 -0.63
C ALA A 97 -5.00 -19.35 -1.81
N ALA A 98 -4.80 -20.56 -2.32
CA ALA A 98 -5.65 -21.15 -3.37
C ALA A 98 -7.12 -21.35 -2.93
N GLN A 99 -7.40 -21.38 -1.63
CA GLN A 99 -8.75 -21.55 -1.09
C GLN A 99 -9.53 -20.22 -0.97
N LEU A 100 -8.95 -19.10 -1.38
CA LEU A 100 -9.61 -17.80 -1.32
C LEU A 100 -10.68 -17.60 -2.40
N LYS A 101 -10.75 -18.47 -3.40
CA LYS A 101 -11.82 -18.44 -4.42
C LYS A 101 -13.20 -18.50 -3.77
N GLY A 102 -14.06 -17.54 -4.13
CA GLY A 102 -15.40 -17.38 -3.57
C GLY A 102 -15.47 -16.89 -2.13
N LYS A 103 -14.32 -16.60 -1.49
CA LYS A 103 -14.27 -16.13 -0.10
C LYS A 103 -14.46 -14.62 -0.01
N ARG A 104 -14.82 -14.16 1.19
CA ARG A 104 -14.94 -12.75 1.55
C ARG A 104 -13.59 -12.28 2.07
N VAL A 105 -12.91 -11.42 1.32
CA VAL A 105 -11.55 -10.98 1.63
C VAL A 105 -11.52 -9.47 1.83
N GLY A 106 -11.14 -9.04 3.01
CA GLY A 106 -11.03 -7.65 3.38
C GLY A 106 -9.67 -7.04 3.01
N VAL A 107 -9.68 -5.76 2.70
CA VAL A 107 -8.48 -4.95 2.49
C VAL A 107 -8.80 -3.49 2.84
N ARG A 108 -7.86 -2.76 3.44
CA ARG A 108 -8.11 -1.35 3.77
C ARG A 108 -8.25 -0.46 2.54
N ASP A 109 -7.36 -0.64 1.58
CA ASP A 109 -7.37 0.08 0.31
C ASP A 109 -7.09 -0.91 -0.83
N TYR A 110 -8.08 -1.09 -1.69
CA TYR A 110 -8.02 -2.03 -2.82
C TYR A 110 -6.90 -1.68 -3.81
N THR A 111 -6.51 -0.41 -3.86
CA THR A 111 -5.50 0.12 -4.78
C THR A 111 -4.09 0.20 -4.20
N MET A 112 -3.90 -0.15 -2.92
CA MET A 112 -2.56 -0.15 -2.32
C MET A 112 -1.64 -1.17 -2.97
N THR A 113 -0.34 -0.87 -3.01
CA THR A 113 0.69 -1.72 -3.65
C THR A 113 0.63 -3.17 -3.19
N ALA A 114 0.48 -3.42 -1.88
CA ALA A 114 0.42 -4.78 -1.35
C ALA A 114 -0.77 -5.59 -1.92
N ALA A 115 -1.95 -4.98 -2.01
CA ALA A 115 -3.14 -5.63 -2.54
C ALA A 115 -3.03 -5.87 -4.06
N VAL A 116 -2.43 -4.95 -4.80
CA VAL A 116 -2.18 -5.12 -6.25
C VAL A 116 -1.23 -6.28 -6.49
N TRP A 117 -0.09 -6.33 -5.78
CA TRP A 117 0.87 -7.42 -5.88
C TRP A 117 0.27 -8.77 -5.48
N LEU A 118 -0.50 -8.81 -4.38
CA LEU A 118 -1.11 -10.07 -3.95
C LEU A 118 -2.08 -10.62 -5.00
N ARG A 119 -2.88 -9.77 -5.65
CA ARG A 119 -3.78 -10.23 -6.72
C ARG A 119 -3.02 -10.84 -7.89
N GLY A 120 -1.84 -10.29 -8.24
CA GLY A 120 -0.94 -10.91 -9.22
C GLY A 120 -0.41 -12.26 -8.73
N THR A 121 0.11 -12.31 -7.51
CA THR A 121 0.63 -13.55 -6.90
C THR A 121 -0.45 -14.65 -6.81
N LEU A 122 -1.68 -14.30 -6.46
CA LEU A 122 -2.80 -15.27 -6.42
C LEU A 122 -3.05 -15.90 -7.79
N LEU A 123 -2.99 -15.10 -8.84
CA LEU A 123 -3.17 -15.61 -10.20
C LEU A 123 -1.96 -16.43 -10.66
N ASP A 124 -0.75 -15.93 -10.47
CA ASP A 124 0.46 -16.50 -11.06
C ASP A 124 0.96 -17.75 -10.32
N GLU A 125 0.80 -17.81 -9.00
CA GLU A 125 1.38 -18.85 -8.16
C GLU A 125 0.35 -19.80 -7.54
N TYR A 126 -0.90 -19.37 -7.39
CA TYR A 126 -1.95 -20.16 -6.72
C TYR A 126 -3.13 -20.54 -7.65
N ASP A 127 -3.05 -20.22 -8.94
CA ASP A 127 -4.13 -20.44 -9.92
C ASP A 127 -5.49 -19.92 -9.41
N THR A 128 -5.45 -18.81 -8.70
CA THR A 128 -6.62 -18.18 -8.08
C THR A 128 -6.86 -16.82 -8.71
N ASP A 129 -7.86 -16.75 -9.59
CA ASP A 129 -8.25 -15.46 -10.18
C ASP A 129 -8.86 -14.57 -9.10
N TRP A 130 -8.28 -13.40 -8.92
CA TRP A 130 -8.76 -12.40 -7.97
C TRP A 130 -10.18 -11.93 -8.28
N ARG A 131 -10.67 -12.12 -9.51
CA ARG A 131 -12.05 -11.84 -9.92
C ARG A 131 -13.06 -12.82 -9.34
N ASP A 132 -12.60 -13.99 -8.91
CA ASP A 132 -13.41 -15.00 -8.24
C ASP A 132 -13.46 -14.81 -6.71
N ILE A 133 -12.86 -13.76 -6.19
CA ILE A 133 -12.84 -13.41 -4.76
C ILE A 133 -13.81 -12.25 -4.52
N ASN A 134 -14.59 -12.32 -3.44
CA ASN A 134 -15.45 -11.21 -3.01
C ASN A 134 -14.63 -10.26 -2.13
N TRP A 135 -14.24 -9.11 -2.70
CA TRP A 135 -13.42 -8.14 -2.00
C TRP A 135 -14.26 -7.15 -1.22
N PHE A 136 -13.78 -6.80 -0.03
CA PHE A 136 -14.38 -5.79 0.84
C PHE A 136 -13.31 -4.77 1.23
N ALA A 137 -13.62 -3.48 1.10
CA ALA A 137 -12.69 -2.42 1.47
C ALA A 137 -13.42 -1.26 2.15
N ASN A 138 -12.66 -0.45 2.90
CA ASN A 138 -13.20 0.78 3.47
C ASN A 138 -13.81 1.68 2.39
N ALA A 139 -14.83 2.44 2.75
CA ALA A 139 -15.48 3.38 1.85
C ALA A 139 -14.51 4.45 1.30
N GLU A 140 -13.53 4.86 2.10
CA GLU A 140 -12.50 5.80 1.69
C GLU A 140 -11.36 5.08 0.96
N GLN A 141 -11.40 5.12 -0.36
CA GLN A 141 -10.36 4.57 -1.23
C GLN A 141 -9.53 5.70 -1.85
N ARG A 142 -8.21 5.51 -1.97
CA ARG A 142 -7.31 6.48 -2.62
C ARG A 142 -7.62 6.68 -4.09
N PHE A 143 -8.00 5.61 -4.76
CA PHE A 143 -8.43 5.62 -6.15
C PHE A 143 -9.66 4.72 -6.33
N PRO A 144 -10.55 5.04 -7.28
CA PRO A 144 -11.64 4.14 -7.63
C PRO A 144 -11.08 2.82 -8.17
N ALA A 145 -11.72 1.73 -7.82
CA ALA A 145 -11.45 0.43 -8.41
C ALA A 145 -11.77 0.44 -9.92
N LEU A 146 -11.22 -0.53 -10.65
CA LEU A 146 -11.60 -0.75 -12.05
C LEU A 146 -13.09 -1.08 -12.14
N GLU A 147 -13.73 -0.62 -13.21
CA GLU A 147 -15.12 -0.99 -13.50
C GLU A 147 -15.27 -2.51 -13.59
N GLY A 148 -16.26 -3.05 -12.90
CA GLY A 148 -16.50 -4.50 -12.83
C GLY A 148 -15.59 -5.26 -11.86
N ALA A 149 -14.75 -4.58 -11.07
CA ALA A 149 -14.02 -5.25 -9.99
C ALA A 149 -15.02 -5.80 -8.95
N PRO A 150 -14.82 -7.04 -8.45
CA PRO A 150 -15.69 -7.64 -7.44
C PRO A 150 -15.41 -7.05 -6.04
N LEU A 151 -15.64 -5.74 -5.90
CA LEU A 151 -15.36 -4.96 -4.70
C LEU A 151 -16.63 -4.34 -4.13
N GLU A 152 -16.88 -4.62 -2.87
CA GLU A 152 -17.90 -3.95 -2.05
C GLU A 152 -17.22 -2.98 -1.08
N LEU A 153 -17.70 -1.74 -1.01
CA LEU A 153 -17.22 -0.75 -0.06
C LEU A 153 -18.07 -0.83 1.21
N VAL A 154 -17.39 -0.89 2.36
CA VAL A 154 -18.02 -1.03 3.68
C VAL A 154 -17.62 0.13 4.59
N ASP A 155 -18.51 0.50 5.51
CA ASP A 155 -18.27 1.54 6.50
C ASP A 155 -17.48 1.03 7.71
N GLY A 156 -17.34 -0.31 7.86
CA GLY A 156 -16.61 -0.97 8.93
C GLY A 156 -15.11 -1.08 8.67
N ASP A 157 -14.33 -1.40 9.72
CA ASP A 157 -12.93 -1.80 9.57
C ASP A 157 -12.85 -3.27 9.14
N PRO A 158 -12.27 -3.61 7.98
CA PRO A 158 -12.14 -5.00 7.53
C PRO A 158 -11.39 -5.91 8.49
N GLU A 159 -10.50 -5.39 9.33
CA GLU A 159 -9.82 -6.17 10.37
C GLU A 159 -10.78 -6.59 11.49
N GLU A 160 -11.62 -5.66 11.95
CA GLU A 160 -12.68 -5.95 12.93
C GLU A 160 -13.72 -6.93 12.36
N MET A 161 -14.08 -6.76 11.09
CA MET A 161 -14.98 -7.69 10.38
C MET A 161 -14.40 -9.10 10.28
N LEU A 162 -13.07 -9.25 10.07
CA LEU A 162 -12.40 -10.55 10.13
C LEU A 162 -12.56 -11.19 11.52
N LEU A 163 -12.29 -10.42 12.57
CA LEU A 163 -12.39 -10.90 13.95
C LEU A 163 -13.82 -11.30 14.31
N ALA A 164 -14.82 -10.58 13.84
CA ALA A 164 -16.23 -10.89 13.99
C ALA A 164 -16.72 -12.10 13.15
N GLY A 165 -15.90 -12.58 12.20
CA GLY A 165 -16.26 -13.68 11.30
C GLY A 165 -17.11 -13.28 10.10
N GLU A 166 -17.24 -11.99 9.86
CA GLU A 166 -17.93 -11.44 8.68
C GLU A 166 -17.07 -11.58 7.42
N LEU A 167 -15.75 -11.62 7.56
CA LEU A 167 -14.78 -11.92 6.51
C LEU A 167 -14.07 -13.24 6.78
N ASP A 168 -13.61 -13.88 5.71
CA ASP A 168 -12.88 -15.14 5.76
C ASP A 168 -11.36 -14.91 5.85
N ALA A 169 -10.88 -13.82 5.25
CA ALA A 169 -9.49 -13.37 5.29
C ALA A 169 -9.39 -11.83 5.24
N PHE A 170 -8.24 -11.31 5.66
CA PHE A 170 -7.90 -9.88 5.59
C PHE A 170 -6.48 -9.71 5.06
N ILE A 171 -6.29 -8.72 4.19
CA ILE A 171 -5.00 -8.41 3.58
C ILE A 171 -4.42 -7.16 4.23
N SER A 172 -3.29 -7.34 4.93
CA SER A 172 -2.57 -6.22 5.53
C SER A 172 -1.07 -6.49 5.55
N PRO A 173 -0.22 -5.60 5.03
CA PRO A 173 1.20 -5.65 5.31
C PRO A 173 1.42 -5.45 6.82
N ARG A 174 2.46 -6.07 7.35
CA ARG A 174 2.89 -5.90 8.76
C ARG A 174 3.50 -4.54 8.97
#